data_bdf9ce160af9a4d0d18a3617429668c6
#
_entry.id   bdf9ce160af9a4d0d18a3617429668c6
#
_cell.length_a   1.000
_cell.length_b   1.000
_cell.length_c   1.000
_cell.angle_alpha   90.00
_cell.angle_beta   90.00
_cell.angle_gamma   90.00
#
_symmetry.space_group_name_H-M   'P 1'
#
loop_
_entity.id
_entity.type
_entity.pdbx_description
1 polymer ?
#
loop_
_entity_poly.entity_id
_entity_poly.type
_entity_poly.pdbx_seq_one_letter_code
_entity_poly.pdbx_strand_id
1 'polypeptide(L)'
;MGRGAIMTGVLLSFGHGYSAQALSPFLVEKGWKVFGTTRIQDNIAGIVASGAEPILWPSTDIETYLDQATHLLISTAPNETGDPVLNALSDQIAARRDQFKWVGYLSTTGVYGDHQGGWVDEETTLNPATTRGKWRVQAEKSWQDMGLALHIFRLAGIYGPGRRRLIDQVRAGV
;
A
#
# COMPACT_ATOMS: atom_id res chain seq x y z
N MET A 1 25.31 -28.28 -3.96
CA MET A 1 23.93 -27.74 -4.02
C MET A 1 24.03 -26.23 -3.94
N GLY A 2 23.90 -25.56 -5.10
CA GLY A 2 23.97 -24.11 -5.17
C GLY A 2 22.78 -23.50 -4.43
N ARG A 3 23.04 -22.66 -3.42
CA ARG A 3 22.05 -21.73 -2.88
C ARG A 3 21.67 -20.81 -4.03
N GLY A 4 20.46 -20.96 -4.57
CA GLY A 4 19.90 -20.01 -5.52
C GLY A 4 20.06 -18.61 -4.95
N ALA A 5 20.54 -17.68 -5.74
CA ALA A 5 20.68 -16.28 -5.34
C ALA A 5 19.32 -15.80 -4.84
N ILE A 6 19.22 -15.47 -3.56
CA ILE A 6 18.03 -14.85 -2.98
C ILE A 6 17.92 -13.52 -3.73
N MET A 7 16.88 -13.36 -4.53
CA MET A 7 16.60 -12.09 -5.18
C MET A 7 16.22 -11.09 -4.10
N THR A 8 17.17 -10.31 -3.67
CA THR A 8 16.97 -9.22 -2.73
C THR A 8 16.35 -8.06 -3.48
N GLY A 9 15.23 -7.53 -2.97
CA GLY A 9 14.56 -6.36 -3.50
C GLY A 9 14.68 -5.16 -2.56
N VAL A 10 14.35 -3.98 -3.07
CA VAL A 10 14.18 -2.77 -2.28
C VAL A 10 12.72 -2.35 -2.38
N LEU A 11 12.01 -2.36 -1.25
CA LEU A 11 10.61 -1.92 -1.16
C LEU A 11 10.57 -0.48 -0.63
N LEU A 12 9.95 0.42 -1.38
CA LEU A 12 9.54 1.73 -0.89
C LEU A 12 8.03 1.70 -0.63
N SER A 13 7.65 1.86 0.64
CA SER A 13 6.26 1.79 1.10
C SER A 13 5.74 3.18 1.46
N PHE A 14 4.80 3.69 0.68
CA PHE A 14 4.10 4.94 0.96
C PHE A 14 2.93 4.72 1.92
N GLY A 15 2.97 5.38 3.08
CA GLY A 15 2.00 5.17 4.16
C GLY A 15 2.26 3.85 4.90
N HIS A 16 3.46 3.70 5.47
CA HIS A 16 3.92 2.49 6.15
C HIS A 16 3.18 2.23 7.47
N GLY A 17 1.89 1.91 7.33
CA GLY A 17 0.97 1.62 8.42
C GLY A 17 0.89 0.14 8.77
N TYR A 18 -0.23 -0.25 9.37
CA TYR A 18 -0.46 -1.59 9.96
C TYR A 18 -0.08 -2.76 9.05
N SER A 19 -0.60 -2.79 7.80
CA SER A 19 -0.34 -3.90 6.89
C SER A 19 1.11 -3.92 6.40
N ALA A 20 1.68 -2.76 6.12
CA ALA A 20 3.08 -2.66 5.69
C ALA A 20 4.05 -3.03 6.82
N GLN A 21 3.79 -2.59 8.06
CA GLN A 21 4.58 -2.99 9.22
C GLN A 21 4.49 -4.48 9.51
N ALA A 22 3.35 -5.12 9.24
CA ALA A 22 3.21 -6.58 9.37
C ALA A 22 3.98 -7.34 8.28
N LEU A 23 4.10 -6.78 7.07
CA LEU A 23 4.84 -7.37 5.95
C LEU A 23 6.37 -7.25 6.11
N SER A 24 6.85 -6.12 6.64
CA SER A 24 8.28 -5.78 6.65
C SER A 24 9.18 -6.83 7.29
N PRO A 25 8.88 -7.42 8.47
CA PRO A 25 9.74 -8.41 9.08
C PRO A 25 10.01 -9.61 8.15
N PHE A 26 9.00 -10.07 7.41
CA PHE A 26 9.15 -11.19 6.46
C PHE A 26 10.06 -10.85 5.27
N LEU A 27 10.03 -9.59 4.82
CA LEU A 27 10.90 -9.13 3.74
C LEU A 27 12.34 -8.96 4.22
N VAL A 28 12.52 -8.32 5.38
CA VAL A 28 13.84 -8.09 6.00
C VAL A 28 14.53 -9.41 6.31
N GLU A 29 13.82 -10.42 6.84
CA GLU A 29 14.34 -11.77 7.07
C GLU A 29 14.87 -12.42 5.78
N LYS A 30 14.26 -12.08 4.64
CA LYS A 30 14.70 -12.53 3.30
C LYS A 30 15.78 -11.65 2.67
N GLY A 31 16.34 -10.70 3.42
CA GLY A 31 17.42 -9.83 2.95
C GLY A 31 16.95 -8.64 2.11
N TRP A 32 15.65 -8.31 2.11
CA TRP A 32 15.15 -7.11 1.46
C TRP A 32 15.48 -5.86 2.27
N LYS A 33 15.71 -4.76 1.57
CA LYS A 33 15.69 -3.43 2.16
C LYS A 33 14.28 -2.86 2.08
N VAL A 34 13.77 -2.33 3.19
CA VAL A 34 12.42 -1.75 3.25
C VAL A 34 12.51 -0.31 3.74
N PHE A 35 12.00 0.60 2.94
CA PHE A 35 11.81 2.00 3.30
C PHE A 35 10.33 2.24 3.59
N GLY A 36 10.02 2.88 4.72
CA GLY A 36 8.64 3.15 5.14
C GLY A 36 8.36 4.62 5.35
N THR A 37 7.42 5.20 4.57
CA THR A 37 7.07 6.61 4.74
C THR A 37 5.95 6.80 5.77
N THR A 38 6.05 7.88 6.54
CA THR A 38 4.98 8.38 7.42
C THR A 38 4.95 9.90 7.41
N ARG A 39 3.77 10.48 7.67
CA ARG A 39 3.61 11.93 7.90
C ARG A 39 3.69 12.32 9.38
N ILE A 40 3.69 11.34 10.26
CA ILE A 40 3.56 11.52 11.71
C ILE A 40 4.84 11.04 12.37
N GLN A 41 5.51 11.94 13.07
CA GLN A 41 6.78 11.67 13.76
C GLN A 41 6.66 10.49 14.75
N ASP A 42 5.56 10.40 15.48
CA ASP A 42 5.33 9.35 16.49
C ASP A 42 5.25 7.94 15.90
N ASN A 43 4.97 7.82 14.60
CA ASN A 43 4.91 6.51 13.92
C ASN A 43 6.29 5.96 13.55
N ILE A 44 7.35 6.76 13.64
CA ILE A 44 8.71 6.36 13.27
C ILE A 44 9.17 5.16 14.09
N ALA A 45 8.93 5.16 15.39
CA ALA A 45 9.31 4.05 16.25
C ALA A 45 8.70 2.71 15.83
N GLY A 46 7.43 2.71 15.41
CA GLY A 46 6.76 1.52 14.89
C GLY A 46 7.34 1.03 13.55
N ILE A 47 7.73 1.95 12.68
CA ILE A 47 8.39 1.61 11.41
C ILE A 47 9.75 0.95 11.67
N VAL A 48 10.57 1.54 12.54
CA VAL A 48 11.88 0.98 12.94
C VAL A 48 11.70 -0.40 13.57
N ALA A 49 10.72 -0.56 14.47
CA ALA A 49 10.43 -1.83 15.11
C ALA A 49 10.01 -2.94 14.12
N SER A 50 9.46 -2.58 12.96
CA SER A 50 9.17 -3.53 11.88
C SER A 50 10.37 -3.91 11.02
N GLY A 51 11.57 -3.35 11.30
CA GLY A 51 12.79 -3.58 10.53
C GLY A 51 12.92 -2.70 9.29
N ALA A 52 12.01 -1.75 9.08
CA ALA A 52 12.05 -0.80 7.97
C ALA A 52 12.80 0.49 8.35
N GLU A 53 13.43 1.11 7.37
CA GLU A 53 14.04 2.44 7.50
C GLU A 53 12.97 3.53 7.34
N PRO A 54 12.74 4.40 8.34
CA PRO A 54 11.66 5.36 8.31
C PRO A 54 12.00 6.59 7.49
N ILE A 55 11.00 7.11 6.76
CA ILE A 55 11.08 8.36 6.01
C ILE A 55 9.91 9.24 6.44
N LEU A 56 10.20 10.43 6.96
CA LEU A 56 9.17 11.43 7.20
C LEU A 56 8.82 12.11 5.86
N TRP A 57 7.64 11.83 5.33
CA TRP A 57 7.21 12.31 4.03
C TRP A 57 6.00 13.27 4.15
N PRO A 58 5.93 14.37 3.39
CA PRO A 58 6.80 14.71 2.25
C PRO A 58 8.24 15.07 2.68
N SER A 59 9.21 14.60 1.89
CA SER A 59 10.65 14.80 2.10
C SER A 59 11.28 15.29 0.80
N THR A 60 12.26 16.16 0.91
CA THR A 60 13.05 16.65 -0.23
C THR A 60 13.93 15.56 -0.85
N ASP A 61 14.25 14.50 -0.09
CA ASP A 61 15.16 13.44 -0.50
C ASP A 61 14.46 12.20 -1.07
N ILE A 62 13.15 12.26 -1.29
CA ILE A 62 12.35 11.08 -1.72
C ILE A 62 12.87 10.46 -3.03
N GLU A 63 13.45 11.23 -3.91
CA GLU A 63 14.01 10.74 -5.17
C GLU A 63 15.18 9.77 -4.94
N THR A 64 16.01 10.02 -3.93
CA THR A 64 17.11 9.11 -3.55
C THR A 64 16.59 7.71 -3.18
N TYR A 65 15.41 7.63 -2.58
CA TYR A 65 14.75 6.35 -2.23
C TYR A 65 14.06 5.74 -3.45
N LEU A 66 13.45 6.55 -4.32
CA LEU A 66 12.89 6.09 -5.59
C LEU A 66 13.97 5.49 -6.49
N ASP A 67 15.16 6.07 -6.56
CA ASP A 67 16.29 5.56 -7.36
C ASP A 67 16.75 4.17 -6.92
N GLN A 68 16.59 3.83 -5.64
CA GLN A 68 16.94 2.52 -5.10
C GLN A 68 15.81 1.50 -5.19
N ALA A 69 14.55 1.96 -5.22
CA ALA A 69 13.38 1.10 -5.11
C ALA A 69 13.19 0.23 -6.35
N THR A 70 13.01 -1.06 -6.15
CA THR A 70 12.61 -2.01 -7.18
C THR A 70 11.14 -2.41 -7.06
N HIS A 71 10.51 -2.10 -5.93
CA HIS A 71 9.12 -2.42 -5.62
C HIS A 71 8.48 -1.24 -4.88
N LEU A 72 7.23 -0.96 -5.17
CA LEU A 72 6.45 0.06 -4.49
C LEU A 72 5.25 -0.57 -3.79
N LEU A 73 4.94 -0.11 -2.58
CA LEU A 73 3.70 -0.44 -1.87
C LEU A 73 2.98 0.85 -1.51
N ILE A 74 1.77 1.02 -2.02
CA ILE A 74 0.95 2.22 -1.81
C ILE A 74 -0.16 1.89 -0.81
N SER A 75 -0.06 2.44 0.40
CA SER A 75 -1.04 2.27 1.49
C SER A 75 -1.68 3.59 1.92
N THR A 76 -1.34 4.68 1.24
CA THR A 76 -1.93 5.99 1.50
C THR A 76 -3.41 6.01 1.09
N ALA A 77 -4.22 6.75 1.84
CA ALA A 77 -5.62 6.95 1.47
C ALA A 77 -5.73 8.13 0.50
N PRO A 78 -6.44 7.99 -0.63
CA PRO A 78 -6.78 9.11 -1.50
C PRO A 78 -7.78 10.04 -0.80
N ASN A 79 -7.85 11.28 -1.27
CA ASN A 79 -8.76 12.30 -0.81
C ASN A 79 -9.44 12.99 -2.00
N GLU A 80 -10.08 14.12 -1.77
CA GLU A 80 -10.76 14.92 -2.79
C GLU A 80 -9.84 15.42 -3.90
N THR A 81 -8.54 15.56 -3.65
CA THR A 81 -7.55 15.98 -4.64
C THR A 81 -6.92 14.80 -5.40
N GLY A 82 -7.28 13.55 -5.08
CA GLY A 82 -6.76 12.34 -5.68
C GLY A 82 -5.80 11.54 -4.79
N ASP A 83 -4.95 10.74 -5.42
CA ASP A 83 -3.92 9.98 -4.70
C ASP A 83 -2.73 10.87 -4.32
N PRO A 84 -2.37 10.98 -3.03
CA PRO A 84 -1.33 11.90 -2.59
C PRO A 84 0.07 11.54 -3.10
N VAL A 85 0.33 10.27 -3.44
CA VAL A 85 1.61 9.85 -4.01
C VAL A 85 1.70 10.28 -5.47
N LEU A 86 0.67 10.01 -6.26
CA LEU A 86 0.63 10.44 -7.67
C LEU A 86 0.61 11.96 -7.81
N ASN A 87 -0.12 12.67 -6.93
CA ASN A 87 -0.14 14.13 -6.95
C ASN A 87 1.25 14.74 -6.72
N ALA A 88 2.10 14.07 -5.96
CA ALA A 88 3.43 14.57 -5.63
C ALA A 88 4.55 14.00 -6.54
N LEU A 89 4.41 12.79 -7.07
CA LEU A 89 5.51 12.01 -7.62
C LEU A 89 5.19 11.30 -8.94
N SER A 90 4.08 11.62 -9.62
CA SER A 90 3.69 10.93 -10.87
C SER A 90 4.79 10.93 -11.91
N ASP A 91 5.42 12.08 -12.16
CA ASP A 91 6.46 12.24 -13.18
C ASP A 91 7.74 11.48 -12.80
N GLN A 92 8.15 11.53 -11.52
CA GLN A 92 9.31 10.83 -11.00
C GLN A 92 9.12 9.30 -11.06
N ILE A 93 7.92 8.82 -10.76
CA ILE A 93 7.55 7.41 -10.85
C ILE A 93 7.51 6.97 -12.32
N ALA A 94 6.90 7.75 -13.19
CA ALA A 94 6.84 7.47 -14.63
C ALA A 94 8.22 7.40 -15.27
N ALA A 95 9.13 8.30 -14.89
CA ALA A 95 10.52 8.30 -15.37
C ALA A 95 11.30 7.03 -14.99
N ARG A 96 10.88 6.32 -13.94
CA ARG A 96 11.50 5.09 -13.42
C ARG A 96 10.66 3.82 -13.67
N ARG A 97 9.71 3.87 -14.60
CA ARG A 97 8.75 2.78 -14.85
C ARG A 97 9.41 1.41 -14.98
N ASP A 98 10.44 1.32 -15.78
CA ASP A 98 11.11 0.06 -16.11
C ASP A 98 11.97 -0.51 -14.95
N GLN A 99 12.21 0.30 -13.91
CA GLN A 99 12.92 -0.09 -12.71
C GLN A 99 11.99 -0.87 -11.75
N PHE A 100 10.69 -0.56 -11.74
CA PHE A 100 9.75 -1.16 -10.81
C PHE A 100 9.28 -2.53 -11.31
N LYS A 101 9.72 -3.59 -10.64
CA LYS A 101 9.35 -4.97 -10.92
C LYS A 101 7.94 -5.31 -10.44
N TRP A 102 7.44 -4.54 -9.49
CA TRP A 102 6.12 -4.72 -8.89
C TRP A 102 5.67 -3.45 -8.18
N VAL A 103 4.39 -3.13 -8.32
CA VAL A 103 3.73 -2.04 -7.60
C VAL A 103 2.44 -2.56 -6.99
N GLY A 104 2.32 -2.52 -5.67
CA GLY A 104 1.13 -2.94 -4.94
C GLY A 104 0.33 -1.72 -4.47
N TYR A 105 -0.95 -1.67 -4.82
CA TYR A 105 -1.87 -0.65 -4.34
C TYR A 105 -2.89 -1.26 -3.38
N LEU A 106 -2.87 -0.85 -2.10
CA LEU A 106 -3.81 -1.32 -1.11
C LEU A 106 -5.12 -0.53 -1.20
N SER A 107 -6.08 -1.11 -1.92
CA SER A 107 -7.42 -0.62 -2.08
C SER A 107 -8.38 -1.23 -1.04
N THR A 108 -9.67 -1.18 -1.30
CA THR A 108 -10.73 -1.66 -0.40
C THR A 108 -11.87 -2.30 -1.18
N THR A 109 -12.51 -3.33 -0.61
CA THR A 109 -13.77 -3.88 -1.14
C THR A 109 -14.91 -2.86 -1.20
N GLY A 110 -14.79 -1.74 -0.48
CA GLY A 110 -15.76 -0.64 -0.57
C GLY A 110 -15.92 0.01 -1.95
N VAL A 111 -15.03 -0.30 -2.90
CA VAL A 111 -15.14 0.13 -4.31
C VAL A 111 -16.28 -0.56 -5.06
N TYR A 112 -16.68 -1.76 -4.61
CA TYR A 112 -17.77 -2.50 -5.23
C TYR A 112 -19.15 -1.91 -4.94
N GLY A 113 -19.33 -1.31 -3.76
CA GLY A 113 -20.63 -0.84 -3.29
C GLY A 113 -21.47 -1.95 -2.65
N ASP A 114 -22.80 -1.79 -2.65
CA ASP A 114 -23.73 -2.76 -2.09
C ASP A 114 -24.28 -3.70 -3.17
N HIS A 115 -23.94 -4.97 -3.04
CA HIS A 115 -24.42 -6.07 -3.88
C HIS A 115 -25.47 -6.93 -3.19
N GLN A 116 -26.09 -6.44 -2.10
CA GLN A 116 -27.17 -7.12 -1.35
C GLN A 116 -26.80 -8.56 -0.95
N GLY A 117 -25.53 -8.78 -0.58
CA GLY A 117 -25.00 -10.09 -0.21
C GLY A 117 -24.57 -10.98 -1.39
N GLY A 118 -24.68 -10.47 -2.63
CA GLY A 118 -24.15 -11.15 -3.82
C GLY A 118 -22.61 -11.20 -3.80
N TRP A 119 -22.08 -12.24 -4.43
CA TRP A 119 -20.63 -12.38 -4.62
C TRP A 119 -20.09 -11.33 -5.60
N VAL A 120 -18.90 -10.86 -5.34
CA VAL A 120 -18.13 -9.95 -6.21
C VAL A 120 -16.73 -10.51 -6.42
N ASP A 121 -16.14 -10.19 -7.57
CA ASP A 121 -14.79 -10.54 -7.98
C ASP A 121 -14.08 -9.34 -8.61
N GLU A 122 -12.90 -9.55 -9.14
CA GLU A 122 -12.06 -8.49 -9.70
C GLU A 122 -12.66 -7.88 -10.98
N GLU A 123 -13.54 -8.60 -11.70
CA GLU A 123 -14.20 -8.16 -12.92
C GLU A 123 -15.55 -7.45 -12.64
N THR A 124 -16.04 -7.55 -11.41
CA THR A 124 -17.30 -6.93 -11.01
C THR A 124 -17.23 -5.41 -11.16
N THR A 125 -18.25 -4.83 -11.79
CA THR A 125 -18.37 -3.38 -11.99
C THR A 125 -18.31 -2.63 -10.67
N LEU A 126 -17.44 -1.62 -10.59
CA LEU A 126 -17.28 -0.80 -9.40
C LEU A 126 -18.42 0.21 -9.28
N ASN A 127 -19.11 0.20 -8.15
CA ASN A 127 -20.23 1.10 -7.86
C ASN A 127 -20.19 1.60 -6.42
N PRO A 128 -19.16 2.38 -6.02
CA PRO A 128 -18.96 2.80 -4.65
C PRO A 128 -20.09 3.70 -4.15
N ALA A 129 -20.69 3.34 -3.03
CA ALA A 129 -21.76 4.11 -2.40
C ALA A 129 -21.25 5.33 -1.61
N THR A 130 -19.98 5.32 -1.19
CA THR A 130 -19.41 6.37 -0.34
C THR A 130 -18.46 7.29 -1.12
N THR A 131 -18.33 8.54 -0.68
CA THR A 131 -17.34 9.49 -1.24
C THR A 131 -15.92 8.93 -1.19
N ARG A 132 -15.52 8.28 -0.08
CA ARG A 132 -14.20 7.63 0.05
C ARG A 132 -14.03 6.49 -0.94
N GLY A 133 -15.09 5.71 -1.20
CA GLY A 133 -15.08 4.66 -2.21
C GLY A 133 -14.88 5.24 -3.62
N LYS A 134 -15.53 6.36 -3.95
CA LYS A 134 -15.37 7.06 -5.23
C LYS A 134 -13.92 7.56 -5.43
N TRP A 135 -13.33 8.18 -4.41
CA TRP A 135 -11.92 8.58 -4.46
C TRP A 135 -10.99 7.38 -4.65
N ARG A 136 -11.33 6.25 -4.03
CA ARG A 136 -10.53 5.02 -4.16
C ARG A 136 -10.59 4.45 -5.59
N VAL A 137 -11.78 4.42 -6.21
CA VAL A 137 -11.94 4.01 -7.63
C VAL A 137 -11.14 4.93 -8.56
N GLN A 138 -11.21 6.24 -8.34
CA GLN A 138 -10.43 7.18 -9.12
C GLN A 138 -8.92 6.96 -8.96
N ALA A 139 -8.44 6.69 -7.74
CA ALA A 139 -7.03 6.41 -7.49
C ALA A 139 -6.59 5.08 -8.13
N GLU A 140 -7.41 4.00 -8.05
CA GLU A 140 -7.14 2.75 -8.77
C GLU A 140 -6.92 3.02 -10.26
N LYS A 141 -7.83 3.78 -10.89
CA LYS A 141 -7.72 4.14 -12.30
C LYS A 141 -6.45 4.95 -12.58
N SER A 142 -6.15 5.96 -11.79
CA SER A 142 -4.95 6.77 -11.97
C SER A 142 -3.67 5.93 -11.89
N TRP A 143 -3.59 4.95 -10.97
CA TRP A 143 -2.48 4.03 -10.88
C TRP A 143 -2.42 3.07 -12.08
N GLN A 144 -3.56 2.59 -12.59
CA GLN A 144 -3.63 1.76 -13.80
C GLN A 144 -3.11 2.51 -15.03
N ASP A 145 -3.47 3.80 -15.16
CA ASP A 145 -3.07 4.65 -16.28
C ASP A 145 -1.54 4.92 -16.31
N MET A 146 -0.82 4.69 -15.19
CA MET A 146 0.66 4.79 -15.13
C MET A 146 1.39 3.71 -15.93
N GLY A 147 0.74 2.61 -16.31
CA GLY A 147 1.33 1.50 -17.09
C GLY A 147 2.47 0.77 -16.38
N LEU A 148 2.38 0.67 -15.05
CA LEU A 148 3.33 -0.05 -14.18
C LEU A 148 2.94 -1.53 -14.04
N ALA A 149 3.84 -2.37 -13.49
CA ALA A 149 3.53 -3.74 -13.05
C ALA A 149 2.63 -3.70 -11.78
N LEU A 150 1.42 -3.16 -11.94
CA LEU A 150 0.49 -2.84 -10.87
C LEU A 150 -0.34 -4.05 -10.45
N HIS A 151 -0.47 -4.24 -9.14
CA HIS A 151 -1.39 -5.17 -8.49
C HIS A 151 -2.26 -4.41 -7.50
N ILE A 152 -3.57 -4.45 -7.67
CA ILE A 152 -4.54 -3.80 -6.79
C ILE A 152 -5.11 -4.83 -5.82
N PHE A 153 -4.96 -4.57 -4.52
CA PHE A 153 -5.48 -5.42 -3.44
C PHE A 153 -6.71 -4.75 -2.83
N ARG A 154 -7.90 -5.21 -3.18
CA ARG A 154 -9.17 -4.72 -2.61
C ARG A 154 -9.43 -5.41 -1.29
N LEU A 155 -8.86 -4.86 -0.23
CA LEU A 155 -8.88 -5.43 1.12
C LEU A 155 -10.25 -5.24 1.77
N ALA A 156 -10.75 -6.29 2.42
CA ALA A 156 -11.89 -6.24 3.33
C ALA A 156 -11.47 -5.69 4.71
N GLY A 157 -12.25 -5.94 5.75
CA GLY A 157 -11.90 -5.54 7.12
C GLY A 157 -10.58 -6.16 7.58
N ILE A 158 -9.59 -5.32 7.86
CA ILE A 158 -8.29 -5.75 8.36
C ILE A 158 -8.35 -5.99 9.85
N TYR A 159 -8.02 -7.20 10.29
CA TYR A 159 -7.95 -7.59 11.70
C TYR A 159 -6.60 -8.26 12.01
N GLY A 160 -6.25 -8.31 13.30
CA GLY A 160 -5.00 -8.90 13.78
C GLY A 160 -4.59 -8.29 15.12
N PRO A 161 -3.31 -8.40 15.54
CA PRO A 161 -2.82 -7.81 16.77
C PRO A 161 -3.16 -6.32 16.89
N GLY A 162 -3.85 -5.94 17.97
CA GLY A 162 -4.34 -4.56 18.19
C GLY A 162 -5.57 -4.14 17.38
N ARG A 163 -6.01 -4.92 16.37
CA ARG A 163 -7.22 -4.66 15.56
C ARG A 163 -8.24 -5.77 15.75
N ARG A 164 -9.01 -5.71 16.84
CA ARG A 164 -9.90 -6.79 17.27
C ARG A 164 -11.38 -6.46 17.16
N ARG A 165 -11.74 -5.30 16.63
CA ARG A 165 -13.13 -4.80 16.63
C ARG A 165 -14.16 -5.85 16.19
N LEU A 166 -13.92 -6.53 15.06
CA LEU A 166 -14.84 -7.56 14.55
C LEU A 166 -14.93 -8.74 15.54
N ILE A 167 -13.81 -9.19 16.07
CA ILE A 167 -13.75 -10.30 17.03
C ILE A 167 -14.51 -9.92 18.33
N ASP A 168 -14.31 -8.69 18.80
CA ASP A 168 -14.96 -8.20 20.03
C ASP A 168 -16.46 -8.01 19.83
N GLN A 169 -16.92 -7.57 18.64
CA GLN A 169 -18.33 -7.50 18.29
C GLN A 169 -18.98 -8.89 18.29
N VAL A 170 -18.37 -9.87 17.61
CA VAL A 170 -18.89 -11.25 17.59
C VAL A 170 -18.95 -11.84 19.02
N ARG A 171 -17.93 -11.59 19.84
CA ARG A 171 -17.94 -12.04 21.25
C ARG A 171 -19.01 -11.36 22.10
N ALA A 172 -19.35 -10.13 21.79
CA ALA A 172 -20.41 -9.37 22.47
C ALA A 172 -21.81 -9.72 21.93
N GLY A 173 -21.94 -10.57 20.91
CA GLY A 173 -23.22 -10.97 20.33
C GLY A 173 -23.85 -9.85 19.46
N VAL A 174 -23.04 -8.97 18.87
CA VAL A 174 -23.50 -7.83 18.05
C VAL A 174 -23.08 -8.07 16.60
#